data_fd382bf9b0bdcaf9cb19fa1d7b288150
#
_entry.id   fd382bf9b0bdcaf9cb19fa1d7b288150
#
_cell.length_a   1.000
_cell.length_b   1.000
_cell.length_c   1.000
_cell.angle_alpha   90.00
_cell.angle_beta   90.00
_cell.angle_gamma   90.00
#
_symmetry.space_group_name_H-M   'P 1'
#
loop_
_entity.id
_entity.type
_entity.pdbx_description
1 polymer ?
#
loop_
_entity_poly.entity_id
_entity_poly.type
_entity_poly.pdbx_seq_one_letter_code
_entity_poly.pdbx_strand_id
1 'polypeptide(L)'
;MLGSFYGWYMKCQSDNQTLAVIPALHQCGGKVTCSIQLITDSQVWIETFPAEKFSRKNKCIDIGRNHFSLYGMELSIHTEELAVEGRLSYGALTPLKYDIMGPFSLAPFMEFCHSVWSMQHSVFGRIMLNGASYEFEHALGYWEGDRGYSFPKKYVWTHCFFRGGSLMLSVAEISVLGFPFIGKSISFTGVIGIVWWRGKEFRFATYLGARVVENADGRLRVVQKGMELEVRLLETGGYPLKAPELGNMVRTIHESASCRAFYRLHIQGESVFAFETERASFEYEYS
;
A
#
# COMPACT_ATOMS: atom_id res chain seq x y z
N MET A 1 -24.25 5.53 11.14
CA MET A 1 -23.32 4.39 10.89
C MET A 1 -21.99 5.01 10.55
N LEU A 2 -20.89 4.48 11.13
CA LEU A 2 -19.53 4.82 10.69
C LEU A 2 -19.40 4.42 9.23
N GLY A 3 -18.74 5.27 8.42
CA GLY A 3 -18.44 4.93 7.05
C GLY A 3 -17.46 3.76 6.97
N SER A 4 -17.23 3.24 5.80
CA SER A 4 -16.24 2.17 5.57
C SER A 4 -15.60 2.30 4.19
N PHE A 5 -14.41 1.75 4.05
CA PHE A 5 -13.75 1.59 2.76
C PHE A 5 -13.14 0.19 2.62
N TYR A 6 -12.93 -0.20 1.38
CA TYR A 6 -12.22 -1.40 1.01
C TYR A 6 -11.50 -1.13 -0.31
N GLY A 7 -10.21 -1.37 -0.37
CA GLY A 7 -9.40 -1.11 -1.57
C GLY A 7 -8.23 -2.07 -1.70
N TRP A 8 -7.68 -2.15 -2.91
CA TRP A 8 -6.44 -2.83 -3.22
C TRP A 8 -5.42 -1.83 -3.74
N TYR A 9 -4.16 -2.05 -3.45
CA TYR A 9 -3.03 -1.35 -4.04
C TYR A 9 -2.23 -2.36 -4.86
N MET A 10 -2.20 -2.18 -6.16
CA MET A 10 -1.57 -3.09 -7.12
C MET A 10 -0.47 -2.33 -7.85
N LYS A 11 0.78 -2.48 -7.39
CA LYS A 11 1.96 -1.84 -7.98
C LYS A 11 2.60 -2.75 -9.01
N CYS A 12 2.92 -2.19 -10.18
CA CYS A 12 3.69 -2.82 -11.25
C CYS A 12 4.90 -1.93 -11.57
N GLN A 13 6.10 -2.48 -11.57
CA GLN A 13 7.33 -1.73 -11.73
C GLN A 13 8.29 -2.47 -12.68
N SER A 14 8.69 -1.81 -13.76
CA SER A 14 9.81 -2.19 -14.61
C SER A 14 11.06 -1.36 -14.26
N ASP A 15 12.14 -1.50 -15.01
CA ASP A 15 13.37 -0.73 -14.76
C ASP A 15 13.19 0.78 -14.90
N ASN A 16 12.23 1.23 -15.71
CA ASN A 16 12.04 2.63 -16.07
C ASN A 16 10.63 3.18 -15.83
N GLN A 17 9.67 2.35 -15.45
CA GLN A 17 8.28 2.77 -15.28
C GLN A 17 7.67 2.14 -14.03
N THR A 18 6.83 2.91 -13.32
CA THR A 18 5.98 2.43 -12.23
C THR A 18 4.54 2.82 -12.51
N LEU A 19 3.64 1.88 -12.29
CA LEU A 19 2.20 2.09 -12.29
C LEU A 19 1.62 1.41 -11.05
N ALA A 20 0.96 2.18 -10.20
CA ALA A 20 0.12 1.65 -9.14
C ALA A 20 -1.35 1.93 -9.46
N VAL A 21 -2.21 0.93 -9.21
CA VAL A 21 -3.65 1.03 -9.47
C VAL A 21 -4.40 0.65 -8.19
N ILE A 22 -5.35 1.51 -7.79
CA ILE A 22 -6.09 1.36 -6.54
C ILE A 22 -7.59 1.29 -6.84
N PRO A 23 -8.16 0.10 -7.12
CA PRO A 23 -9.61 -0.08 -7.13
C PRO A 23 -10.14 -0.08 -5.71
N ALA A 24 -11.19 0.72 -5.43
CA ALA A 24 -11.72 0.85 -4.09
C ALA A 24 -13.24 1.08 -4.06
N LEU A 25 -13.86 0.62 -2.96
CA LEU A 25 -15.26 0.86 -2.59
C LEU A 25 -15.31 1.74 -1.33
N HIS A 26 -16.19 2.72 -1.33
CA HIS A 26 -16.35 3.69 -0.24
C HIS A 26 -17.81 3.76 0.19
N GLN A 27 -18.05 3.82 1.49
CA GLN A 27 -19.38 3.96 2.06
C GLN A 27 -19.36 5.05 3.13
N CYS A 28 -20.19 6.07 2.97
CA CYS A 28 -20.33 7.16 3.93
C CYS A 28 -21.76 7.71 3.90
N GLY A 29 -22.38 7.91 5.07
CA GLY A 29 -23.70 8.52 5.20
C GLY A 29 -24.82 7.81 4.41
N GLY A 30 -24.72 6.50 4.20
CA GLY A 30 -25.64 5.71 3.38
C GLY A 30 -25.39 5.78 1.87
N LYS A 31 -24.45 6.61 1.42
CA LYS A 31 -24.01 6.66 0.03
C LYS A 31 -22.84 5.70 -0.18
N VAL A 32 -22.90 4.90 -1.25
CA VAL A 32 -21.84 4.00 -1.68
C VAL A 32 -21.32 4.49 -3.03
N THR A 33 -20.01 4.54 -3.17
CA THR A 33 -19.31 4.87 -4.43
C THR A 33 -18.10 3.97 -4.59
N CYS A 34 -17.58 3.84 -5.79
CA CYS A 34 -16.31 3.18 -6.04
C CYS A 34 -15.41 4.05 -6.91
N SER A 35 -14.11 3.80 -6.84
CA SER A 35 -13.14 4.56 -7.61
C SER A 35 -11.98 3.69 -8.07
N ILE A 36 -11.28 4.16 -9.09
CA ILE A 36 -9.98 3.66 -9.50
C ILE A 36 -9.03 4.85 -9.45
N GLN A 37 -7.97 4.77 -8.65
CA GLN A 37 -6.86 5.72 -8.70
C GLN A 37 -5.68 5.08 -9.44
N LEU A 38 -5.00 5.87 -10.26
CA LEU A 38 -3.78 5.48 -10.96
C LEU A 38 -2.67 6.41 -10.53
N ILE A 39 -1.51 5.84 -10.21
CA ILE A 39 -0.33 6.58 -9.79
C ILE A 39 0.83 6.12 -10.68
N THR A 40 1.52 7.06 -11.28
CA THR A 40 2.73 6.83 -12.06
C THR A 40 3.93 7.51 -11.42
N ASP A 41 5.08 7.45 -12.04
CA ASP A 41 6.28 8.16 -11.60
C ASP A 41 6.09 9.70 -11.58
N SER A 42 5.08 10.23 -12.28
CA SER A 42 4.92 11.67 -12.51
C SER A 42 3.52 12.25 -12.31
N GLN A 43 2.50 11.44 -12.22
CA GLN A 43 1.10 11.91 -12.19
C GLN A 43 0.18 10.95 -11.44
N VAL A 44 -0.96 11.50 -10.99
CA VAL A 44 -2.06 10.76 -10.35
C VAL A 44 -3.38 11.12 -11.02
N TRP A 45 -4.22 10.12 -11.22
CA TRP A 45 -5.61 10.29 -11.68
C TRP A 45 -6.56 9.55 -10.76
N ILE A 46 -7.77 10.03 -10.66
CA ILE A 46 -8.86 9.37 -9.96
C ILE A 46 -10.11 9.39 -10.83
N GLU A 47 -10.70 8.23 -11.04
CA GLU A 47 -11.99 8.08 -11.68
C GLU A 47 -12.99 7.48 -10.70
N THR A 48 -14.16 8.12 -10.58
CA THR A 48 -15.21 7.71 -9.65
C THR A 48 -16.39 7.11 -10.40
N PHE A 49 -16.88 5.98 -9.91
CA PHE A 49 -17.98 5.25 -10.51
C PHE A 49 -19.14 5.11 -9.53
N PRO A 50 -20.40 5.01 -10.01
CA PRO A 50 -21.53 4.68 -9.18
C PRO A 50 -21.40 3.24 -8.62
N ALA A 51 -21.97 3.00 -7.44
CA ALA A 51 -21.83 1.75 -6.70
C ALA A 51 -22.27 0.50 -7.50
N GLU A 52 -23.23 0.66 -8.40
CA GLU A 52 -23.77 -0.42 -9.24
C GLU A 52 -22.75 -0.98 -10.23
N LYS A 53 -21.65 -0.23 -10.47
CA LYS A 53 -20.54 -0.68 -11.30
C LYS A 53 -19.56 -1.56 -10.53
N PHE A 54 -19.65 -1.61 -9.19
CA PHE A 54 -18.76 -2.41 -8.36
C PHE A 54 -19.30 -3.82 -8.15
N SER A 55 -18.47 -4.81 -8.38
CA SER A 55 -18.70 -6.20 -8.03
C SER A 55 -17.47 -6.79 -7.38
N ARG A 56 -17.65 -7.62 -6.35
CA ARG A 56 -16.57 -8.36 -5.71
C ARG A 56 -16.97 -9.81 -5.52
N LYS A 57 -16.27 -10.73 -6.17
CA LYS A 57 -16.52 -12.16 -6.07
C LYS A 57 -15.22 -12.96 -6.19
N ASN A 58 -15.01 -13.95 -5.33
CA ASN A 58 -13.89 -14.90 -5.42
C ASN A 58 -12.50 -14.25 -5.58
N LYS A 59 -12.18 -13.23 -4.78
CA LYS A 59 -10.92 -12.48 -4.87
C LYS A 59 -10.73 -11.77 -6.23
N CYS A 60 -11.82 -11.37 -6.85
CA CYS A 60 -11.86 -10.47 -7.99
C CYS A 60 -12.65 -9.23 -7.62
N ILE A 61 -12.26 -8.09 -8.18
CA ILE A 61 -13.01 -6.83 -8.16
C ILE A 61 -13.27 -6.45 -9.62
N ASP A 62 -14.52 -6.09 -9.92
CA ASP A 62 -14.89 -5.44 -11.17
C ASP A 62 -15.41 -4.04 -10.85
N ILE A 63 -14.97 -3.04 -11.63
CA ILE A 63 -15.50 -1.68 -11.59
C ILE A 63 -15.79 -1.26 -13.04
N GLY A 64 -17.05 -1.35 -13.43
CA GLY A 64 -17.45 -1.14 -14.82
C GLY A 64 -16.85 -2.19 -15.75
N ARG A 65 -15.96 -1.75 -16.65
CA ARG A 65 -15.22 -2.63 -17.58
C ARG A 65 -13.84 -3.03 -17.06
N ASN A 66 -13.46 -2.53 -15.89
CA ASN A 66 -12.16 -2.81 -15.32
C ASN A 66 -12.23 -4.04 -14.43
N HIS A 67 -11.26 -4.94 -14.58
CA HIS A 67 -11.19 -6.21 -13.87
C HIS A 67 -9.86 -6.33 -13.11
N PHE A 68 -9.93 -6.78 -11.85
CA PHE A 68 -8.78 -6.98 -10.97
C PHE A 68 -8.86 -8.34 -10.30
N SER A 69 -7.80 -9.13 -10.38
CA SER A 69 -7.77 -10.50 -9.85
C SER A 69 -6.38 -10.94 -9.45
N LEU A 70 -6.28 -12.16 -8.89
CA LEU A 70 -5.00 -12.83 -8.59
C LEU A 70 -4.13 -13.06 -9.84
N TYR A 71 -4.72 -12.99 -11.02
CA TYR A 71 -4.05 -13.33 -12.29
C TYR A 71 -3.65 -12.10 -13.08
N GLY A 72 -4.03 -10.91 -12.62
CA GLY A 72 -3.72 -9.66 -13.30
C GLY A 72 -4.83 -8.62 -13.21
N MET A 73 -4.71 -7.60 -14.04
CA MET A 73 -5.71 -6.55 -14.19
C MET A 73 -5.99 -6.26 -15.67
N GLU A 74 -7.20 -5.80 -15.94
CA GLU A 74 -7.64 -5.27 -17.23
C GLU A 74 -8.27 -3.90 -16.97
N LEU A 75 -7.82 -2.89 -17.69
CA LEU A 75 -8.28 -1.51 -17.56
C LEU A 75 -8.93 -1.05 -18.86
N SER A 76 -10.07 -0.38 -18.74
CA SER A 76 -10.79 0.29 -19.84
C SER A 76 -11.54 1.48 -19.26
N ILE A 77 -10.89 2.65 -19.28
CA ILE A 77 -11.42 3.93 -18.81
C ILE A 77 -11.27 4.94 -19.93
N HIS A 78 -12.35 5.62 -20.27
CA HIS A 78 -12.38 6.66 -21.32
C HIS A 78 -13.23 7.82 -20.84
N THR A 79 -12.57 8.87 -20.34
CA THR A 79 -13.17 10.15 -19.97
C THR A 79 -12.42 11.29 -20.67
N GLU A 80 -12.82 12.52 -20.45
CA GLU A 80 -12.15 13.70 -21.03
C GLU A 80 -10.71 13.85 -20.49
N GLU A 81 -10.46 13.46 -19.22
CA GLU A 81 -9.19 13.65 -18.54
C GLU A 81 -8.33 12.37 -18.50
N LEU A 82 -8.94 11.20 -18.69
CA LEU A 82 -8.27 9.91 -18.50
C LEU A 82 -8.69 8.91 -19.59
N ALA A 83 -7.73 8.49 -20.39
CA ALA A 83 -7.86 7.40 -21.35
C ALA A 83 -6.89 6.27 -20.97
N VAL A 84 -7.42 5.14 -20.49
CA VAL A 84 -6.64 3.97 -20.08
C VAL A 84 -7.20 2.73 -20.72
N GLU A 85 -6.33 1.97 -21.37
CA GLU A 85 -6.69 0.69 -21.99
C GLU A 85 -5.52 -0.29 -21.90
N GLY A 86 -5.81 -1.54 -21.54
CA GLY A 86 -4.82 -2.60 -21.61
C GLY A 86 -4.98 -3.66 -20.54
N ARG A 87 -4.03 -4.59 -20.55
CA ARG A 87 -4.05 -5.75 -19.66
C ARG A 87 -2.66 -6.08 -19.13
N LEU A 88 -2.59 -6.41 -17.86
CA LEU A 88 -1.41 -6.98 -17.21
C LEU A 88 -1.75 -8.38 -16.67
N SER A 89 -0.85 -9.32 -16.88
CA SER A 89 -0.92 -10.67 -16.35
C SER A 89 0.12 -10.87 -15.26
N TYR A 90 -0.23 -11.58 -14.20
CA TYR A 90 0.62 -11.86 -13.05
C TYR A 90 1.08 -13.30 -13.05
N GLY A 91 2.36 -13.49 -12.72
CA GLY A 91 2.91 -14.81 -12.41
C GLY A 91 2.55 -15.26 -11.00
N ALA A 92 3.25 -16.26 -10.51
CA ALA A 92 3.01 -16.81 -9.19
C ALA A 92 3.19 -15.74 -8.10
N LEU A 93 2.16 -15.56 -7.27
CA LEU A 93 2.19 -14.64 -6.15
C LEU A 93 3.09 -15.17 -5.02
N THR A 94 3.67 -14.25 -4.26
CA THR A 94 4.44 -14.54 -3.05
C THR A 94 3.67 -14.06 -1.81
N PRO A 95 2.68 -14.84 -1.34
CA PRO A 95 1.89 -14.48 -0.17
C PRO A 95 2.71 -14.60 1.12
N LEU A 96 2.28 -13.89 2.16
CA LEU A 96 2.85 -14.04 3.49
C LEU A 96 2.45 -15.39 4.12
N LYS A 97 3.29 -15.88 5.04
CA LYS A 97 3.02 -17.12 5.80
C LYS A 97 1.73 -17.06 6.62
N TYR A 98 1.38 -15.87 7.12
CA TYR A 98 0.13 -15.58 7.83
C TYR A 98 -0.17 -14.08 7.73
N ASP A 99 -1.40 -13.68 8.11
CA ASP A 99 -1.86 -12.28 8.06
C ASP A 99 -0.85 -11.33 8.73
N ILE A 100 -0.56 -10.21 8.06
CA ILE A 100 0.42 -9.23 8.56
C ILE A 100 -0.04 -8.56 9.84
N MET A 101 -1.35 -8.38 10.02
CA MET A 101 -1.96 -7.83 11.23
C MET A 101 -1.85 -8.80 12.43
N GLY A 102 -1.59 -10.10 12.19
CA GLY A 102 -1.52 -11.11 13.22
C GLY A 102 -2.76 -11.11 14.13
N PRO A 103 -2.61 -11.07 15.46
CA PRO A 103 -3.75 -11.05 16.39
C PRO A 103 -4.68 -9.82 16.22
N PHE A 104 -4.17 -8.71 15.70
CA PHE A 104 -4.98 -7.51 15.47
C PHE A 104 -6.01 -7.67 14.35
N SER A 105 -5.86 -8.65 13.46
CA SER A 105 -6.87 -8.96 12.44
C SER A 105 -8.22 -9.39 13.03
N LEU A 106 -8.22 -9.85 14.28
CA LEU A 106 -9.41 -10.26 15.04
C LEU A 106 -10.04 -9.12 15.83
N ALA A 107 -9.40 -7.94 15.89
CA ALA A 107 -9.89 -6.81 16.67
C ALA A 107 -10.96 -6.04 15.87
N PRO A 108 -12.24 -6.03 16.32
CA PRO A 108 -13.34 -5.45 15.55
C PRO A 108 -13.37 -3.91 15.53
N PHE A 109 -12.53 -3.29 16.36
CA PHE A 109 -12.47 -1.84 16.58
C PHE A 109 -11.29 -1.16 15.89
N MET A 110 -10.55 -1.87 15.04
CA MET A 110 -9.44 -1.29 14.29
C MET A 110 -9.98 -0.32 13.22
N GLU A 111 -9.49 0.92 13.25
CA GLU A 111 -9.83 1.92 12.23
C GLU A 111 -9.32 1.57 10.85
N PHE A 112 -8.24 0.78 10.81
CA PHE A 112 -7.52 0.38 9.62
C PHE A 112 -6.99 -1.06 9.75
N CYS A 113 -7.19 -1.88 8.72
CA CYS A 113 -6.64 -3.22 8.62
C CYS A 113 -5.92 -3.35 7.27
N HIS A 114 -4.69 -3.79 7.35
CA HIS A 114 -3.80 -4.00 6.22
C HIS A 114 -3.67 -5.48 5.88
N SER A 115 -3.55 -5.82 4.62
CA SER A 115 -3.33 -7.19 4.14
C SER A 115 -2.34 -7.17 3.00
N VAL A 116 -1.35 -8.05 2.99
CA VAL A 116 -0.43 -8.23 1.87
C VAL A 116 -0.76 -9.52 1.14
N TRP A 117 -1.13 -9.41 -0.12
CA TRP A 117 -1.50 -10.53 -0.98
C TRP A 117 -0.29 -11.12 -1.71
N SER A 118 0.68 -10.26 -2.06
CA SER A 118 1.93 -10.70 -2.68
C SER A 118 3.04 -9.70 -2.43
N MET A 119 4.14 -10.17 -1.83
CA MET A 119 5.35 -9.36 -1.63
C MET A 119 6.05 -9.07 -2.95
N GLN A 120 6.00 -10.01 -3.88
CA GLN A 120 6.44 -9.84 -5.27
C GLN A 120 5.85 -10.89 -6.18
N HIS A 121 5.70 -10.56 -7.45
CA HIS A 121 5.34 -11.49 -8.53
C HIS A 121 5.83 -10.90 -9.86
N SER A 122 5.95 -11.71 -10.89
CA SER A 122 6.25 -11.21 -12.23
C SER A 122 5.01 -10.57 -12.87
N VAL A 123 5.23 -9.53 -13.65
CA VAL A 123 4.19 -8.80 -14.38
C VAL A 123 4.53 -8.78 -15.87
N PHE A 124 3.55 -9.06 -16.71
CA PHE A 124 3.65 -9.06 -18.16
C PHE A 124 2.45 -8.34 -18.79
N GLY A 125 2.69 -7.58 -19.82
CA GLY A 125 1.64 -6.92 -20.60
C GLY A 125 1.89 -5.43 -20.78
N ARG A 126 0.85 -4.74 -21.20
CA ARG A 126 0.93 -3.32 -21.54
C ARG A 126 -0.36 -2.59 -21.15
N ILE A 127 -0.19 -1.37 -20.67
CA ILE A 127 -1.25 -0.39 -20.45
C ILE A 127 -0.94 0.86 -21.26
N MET A 128 -1.89 1.28 -22.08
CA MET A 128 -1.88 2.62 -22.69
C MET A 128 -2.56 3.59 -21.73
N LEU A 129 -1.87 4.65 -21.36
CA LEU A 129 -2.36 5.67 -20.44
C LEU A 129 -2.16 7.05 -21.06
N ASN A 130 -3.24 7.72 -21.45
CA ASN A 130 -3.24 9.03 -22.11
C ASN A 130 -2.26 9.11 -23.30
N GLY A 131 -2.21 8.04 -24.11
CA GLY A 131 -1.33 7.93 -25.27
C GLY A 131 0.10 7.47 -24.96
N ALA A 132 0.51 7.39 -23.70
CA ALA A 132 1.80 6.82 -23.29
C ALA A 132 1.69 5.30 -23.10
N SER A 133 2.72 4.55 -23.54
CA SER A 133 2.81 3.10 -23.35
C SER A 133 3.56 2.76 -22.07
N TYR A 134 2.91 2.01 -21.19
CA TYR A 134 3.51 1.39 -20.00
C TYR A 134 3.68 -0.10 -20.27
N GLU A 135 4.91 -0.52 -20.54
CA GLU A 135 5.25 -1.89 -20.91
C GLU A 135 5.94 -2.62 -19.75
N PHE A 136 5.43 -3.80 -19.46
CA PHE A 136 5.90 -4.65 -18.38
C PHE A 136 6.31 -6.00 -18.95
N GLU A 137 7.59 -6.14 -19.27
CA GLU A 137 8.21 -7.40 -19.63
C GLU A 137 9.17 -7.81 -18.52
N HIS A 138 8.94 -8.94 -17.87
CA HIS A 138 9.71 -9.38 -16.71
C HIS A 138 9.73 -8.38 -15.53
N ALA A 139 8.75 -7.52 -15.46
CA ALA A 139 8.58 -6.54 -14.41
C ALA A 139 8.14 -7.19 -13.09
N LEU A 140 8.23 -6.44 -12.01
CA LEU A 140 7.82 -6.89 -10.69
C LEU A 140 6.51 -6.23 -10.26
N GLY A 141 5.65 -7.00 -9.61
CA GLY A 141 4.43 -6.54 -9.00
C GLY A 141 4.41 -6.75 -7.49
N TYR A 142 3.74 -5.86 -6.79
CA TYR A 142 3.38 -5.92 -5.38
C TYR A 142 1.88 -5.73 -5.24
N TRP A 143 1.26 -6.43 -4.29
CA TRP A 143 -0.17 -6.32 -4.07
C TRP A 143 -0.52 -6.38 -2.59
N GLU A 144 -1.17 -5.33 -2.13
CA GLU A 144 -1.75 -5.22 -0.80
C GLU A 144 -3.22 -4.81 -0.87
N GLY A 145 -3.90 -4.83 0.27
CA GLY A 145 -5.27 -4.38 0.38
C GLY A 145 -5.58 -3.87 1.76
N ASP A 146 -6.39 -2.82 1.78
CA ASP A 146 -6.79 -2.10 2.97
C ASP A 146 -8.29 -2.10 3.16
N ARG A 147 -8.70 -2.12 4.42
CA ARG A 147 -10.09 -1.96 4.81
C ARG A 147 -10.19 -1.28 6.16
N GLY A 148 -11.28 -0.56 6.36
CA GLY A 148 -11.52 0.14 7.62
C GLY A 148 -12.54 1.25 7.45
N TYR A 149 -12.42 2.27 8.28
CA TYR A 149 -13.23 3.49 8.17
C TYR A 149 -12.38 4.74 7.95
N SER A 150 -11.10 4.74 8.32
CA SER A 150 -10.17 5.85 8.07
C SER A 150 -8.74 5.35 7.95
N PHE A 151 -7.92 6.08 7.20
CA PHE A 151 -6.48 5.96 7.33
C PHE A 151 -6.02 6.59 8.65
N PRO A 152 -4.96 6.06 9.29
CA PRO A 152 -4.36 6.68 10.46
C PRO A 152 -3.97 8.13 10.18
N LYS A 153 -4.11 9.02 11.18
CA LYS A 153 -3.79 10.45 10.98
C LYS A 153 -2.32 10.69 10.72
N LYS A 154 -1.46 9.93 11.42
CA LYS A 154 -0.02 9.98 11.27
C LYS A 154 0.51 8.60 10.96
N TYR A 155 1.22 8.47 9.86
CA TYR A 155 1.83 7.22 9.45
C TYR A 155 2.97 7.43 8.47
N VAL A 156 3.80 6.42 8.36
CA VAL A 156 4.74 6.19 7.26
C VAL A 156 4.39 4.87 6.63
N TRP A 157 4.29 4.83 5.32
CA TRP A 157 4.24 3.61 4.55
C TRP A 157 5.31 3.65 3.46
N THR A 158 5.97 2.53 3.22
CA THR A 158 6.94 2.40 2.13
C THR A 158 7.01 0.99 1.60
N HIS A 159 7.23 0.88 0.30
CA HIS A 159 7.48 -0.37 -0.39
C HIS A 159 8.60 -0.21 -1.42
N CYS A 160 9.50 -1.17 -1.52
CA CYS A 160 10.48 -1.24 -2.62
C CYS A 160 10.80 -2.67 -3.03
N PHE A 161 11.18 -2.84 -4.28
CA PHE A 161 11.88 -4.02 -4.78
C PHE A 161 13.39 -3.77 -4.72
N PHE A 162 14.15 -4.84 -4.44
CA PHE A 162 15.60 -4.80 -4.46
C PHE A 162 16.18 -6.17 -4.89
N ARG A 163 17.47 -6.24 -5.09
CA ARG A 163 18.10 -7.47 -5.57
C ARG A 163 17.84 -8.66 -4.66
N GLY A 164 17.01 -9.59 -5.14
CA GLY A 164 16.64 -10.83 -4.45
C GLY A 164 15.51 -10.68 -3.44
N GLY A 165 14.73 -9.57 -3.47
CA GLY A 165 13.62 -9.41 -2.55
C GLY A 165 12.78 -8.15 -2.71
N SER A 166 11.92 -7.96 -1.74
CA SER A 166 11.07 -6.78 -1.59
C SER A 166 10.88 -6.45 -0.11
N LEU A 167 10.54 -5.21 0.16
CA LEU A 167 10.30 -4.70 1.51
C LEU A 167 9.01 -3.91 1.52
N MET A 168 8.18 -4.12 2.55
CA MET A 168 7.10 -3.23 2.94
C MET A 168 7.23 -2.92 4.43
N LEU A 169 7.04 -1.66 4.81
CA LEU A 169 6.99 -1.22 6.20
C LEU A 169 5.91 -0.16 6.34
N SER A 170 5.03 -0.36 7.33
CA SER A 170 4.07 0.64 7.77
C SER A 170 4.22 0.88 9.27
N VAL A 171 4.31 2.15 9.65
CA VAL A 171 4.31 2.62 11.03
C VAL A 171 3.24 3.69 11.16
N ALA A 172 2.33 3.51 12.09
CA ALA A 172 1.18 4.39 12.23
C ALA A 172 0.82 4.67 13.69
N GLU A 173 0.28 5.85 13.96
CA GLU A 173 -0.41 6.13 15.23
C GLU A 173 -1.83 5.58 15.15
N ILE A 174 -2.06 4.45 15.81
CA ILE A 174 -3.35 3.76 15.83
C ILE A 174 -4.18 4.26 17.01
N SER A 175 -5.34 4.81 16.72
CA SER A 175 -6.33 5.18 17.73
C SER A 175 -7.24 3.99 17.98
N VAL A 176 -7.27 3.53 19.24
CA VAL A 176 -8.27 2.58 19.70
C VAL A 176 -9.47 3.38 20.13
N LEU A 177 -10.60 3.28 19.41
CA LEU A 177 -11.86 3.86 19.84
C LEU A 177 -12.20 3.29 21.21
N GLY A 178 -12.27 4.16 22.21
CA GLY A 178 -12.33 3.79 23.61
C GLY A 178 -13.42 2.77 23.91
N PHE A 179 -13.11 1.82 24.79
CA PHE A 179 -14.13 1.10 25.52
C PHE A 179 -15.13 2.14 26.06
N PRO A 180 -16.43 1.95 25.86
CA PRO A 180 -17.46 2.96 26.22
C PRO A 180 -17.46 3.40 27.69
N PHE A 181 -16.57 2.81 28.51
CA PHE A 181 -16.44 3.08 29.95
C PHE A 181 -15.24 3.96 30.34
N ILE A 182 -14.30 4.32 29.46
CA ILE A 182 -13.06 4.99 29.87
C ILE A 182 -12.91 6.42 29.30
N GLY A 183 -13.78 6.90 28.43
CA GLY A 183 -13.83 8.32 27.99
C GLY A 183 -12.55 8.93 27.38
N LYS A 184 -11.48 8.15 27.22
CA LYS A 184 -10.20 8.57 26.59
C LYS A 184 -9.86 7.64 25.44
N SER A 185 -9.56 8.21 24.28
CA SER A 185 -8.92 7.45 23.20
C SER A 185 -7.50 7.09 23.61
N ILE A 186 -7.16 5.82 23.56
CA ILE A 186 -5.80 5.35 23.75
C ILE A 186 -5.19 5.23 22.34
N SER A 187 -4.06 5.88 22.11
CA SER A 187 -3.29 5.70 20.89
C SER A 187 -1.98 4.95 21.19
N PHE A 188 -1.53 4.17 20.24
CA PHE A 188 -0.23 3.52 20.29
C PHE A 188 0.41 3.53 18.91
N THR A 189 1.73 3.46 18.86
CA THR A 189 2.46 3.31 17.59
C THR A 189 2.45 1.86 17.16
N GLY A 190 1.70 1.58 16.08
CA GLY A 190 1.65 0.30 15.40
C GLY A 190 2.80 0.16 14.42
N VAL A 191 3.40 -1.01 14.35
CA VAL A 191 4.42 -1.40 13.36
C VAL A 191 3.98 -2.68 12.70
N ILE A 192 3.93 -2.69 11.38
CA ILE A 192 3.82 -3.88 10.54
C ILE A 192 4.82 -3.75 9.40
N GLY A 193 5.58 -4.79 9.12
CA GLY A 193 6.55 -4.76 8.03
C GLY A 193 7.07 -6.15 7.71
N ILE A 194 7.44 -6.33 6.46
CA ILE A 194 8.02 -7.54 5.91
C ILE A 194 9.23 -7.17 5.07
N VAL A 195 10.33 -7.85 5.31
CA VAL A 195 11.42 -7.96 4.36
C VAL A 195 11.38 -9.38 3.81
N TRP A 196 10.99 -9.51 2.56
CA TRP A 196 11.10 -10.76 1.81
C TRP A 196 12.45 -10.78 1.08
N TRP A 197 13.37 -11.65 1.50
CA TRP A 197 14.71 -11.68 0.93
C TRP A 197 15.23 -13.11 0.77
N ARG A 198 15.62 -13.47 -0.44
CA ARG A 198 16.17 -14.79 -0.79
C ARG A 198 15.28 -15.95 -0.30
N GLY A 199 13.97 -15.83 -0.50
CA GLY A 199 13.00 -16.84 -0.08
C GLY A 199 12.70 -16.89 1.43
N LYS A 200 13.22 -15.94 2.22
CA LYS A 200 12.98 -15.83 3.67
C LYS A 200 12.13 -14.60 3.97
N GLU A 201 11.21 -14.76 4.91
CA GLU A 201 10.37 -13.69 5.45
C GLU A 201 10.91 -13.23 6.80
N PHE A 202 11.34 -11.96 6.87
CA PHE A 202 11.69 -11.28 8.12
C PHE A 202 10.56 -10.31 8.45
N ARG A 203 9.87 -10.57 9.55
CA ARG A 203 8.68 -9.81 9.95
C ARG A 203 9.00 -8.87 11.09
N PHE A 204 8.55 -7.62 10.94
CA PHE A 204 8.53 -6.60 11.98
C PHE A 204 7.09 -6.34 12.35
N ALA A 205 6.72 -6.54 13.62
CA ALA A 205 5.34 -6.29 14.06
C ALA A 205 5.29 -5.94 15.55
N THR A 206 4.43 -5.01 15.93
CA THR A 206 4.21 -4.64 17.33
C THR A 206 3.88 -5.85 18.20
N TYR A 207 3.05 -6.78 17.69
CA TYR A 207 2.71 -8.01 18.42
C TYR A 207 3.87 -9.01 18.54
N LEU A 208 4.99 -8.81 17.84
CA LEU A 208 6.24 -9.56 17.98
C LEU A 208 7.30 -8.79 18.77
N GLY A 209 6.97 -7.59 19.27
CA GLY A 209 7.85 -6.72 20.05
C GLY A 209 8.61 -5.69 19.19
N ALA A 210 8.19 -5.43 17.97
CA ALA A 210 8.73 -4.32 17.19
C ALA A 210 8.38 -2.98 17.82
N ARG A 211 9.33 -2.06 17.82
CA ARG A 211 9.17 -0.70 18.31
C ARG A 211 9.95 0.29 17.44
N VAL A 212 9.40 1.46 17.29
CA VAL A 212 10.06 2.60 16.65
C VAL A 212 11.04 3.22 17.67
N VAL A 213 12.28 3.39 17.24
CA VAL A 213 13.33 4.06 18.04
C VAL A 213 13.72 5.42 17.47
N GLU A 214 13.36 5.69 16.23
CA GLU A 214 13.55 6.98 15.54
C GLU A 214 12.45 7.16 14.49
N ASN A 215 11.81 8.32 14.46
CA ASN A 215 10.89 8.77 13.41
C ASN A 215 10.92 10.28 13.35
N ALA A 216 11.81 10.83 12.54
CA ALA A 216 12.00 12.25 12.36
C ALA A 216 12.64 12.53 10.98
N ASP A 217 12.25 13.63 10.36
CA ASP A 217 12.89 14.16 9.15
C ASP A 217 13.02 13.12 8.01
N GLY A 218 11.97 12.34 7.78
CA GLY A 218 11.96 11.28 6.76
C GLY A 218 12.78 10.05 7.13
N ARG A 219 13.32 9.97 8.34
CA ARG A 219 14.09 8.83 8.84
C ARG A 219 13.27 8.03 9.84
N LEU A 220 13.20 6.73 9.59
CA LEU A 220 12.49 5.77 10.42
C LEU A 220 13.42 4.62 10.79
N ARG A 221 13.48 4.28 12.09
CA ARG A 221 14.22 3.14 12.59
C ARG A 221 13.35 2.28 13.49
N VAL A 222 13.26 1.00 13.13
CA VAL A 222 12.46 -0.01 13.83
C VAL A 222 13.37 -1.13 14.32
N VAL A 223 13.22 -1.51 15.58
CA VAL A 223 14.00 -2.59 16.20
C VAL A 223 13.08 -3.70 16.71
N GLN A 224 13.53 -4.95 16.59
CA GLN A 224 12.83 -6.14 17.09
C GLN A 224 13.80 -7.31 17.29
N LYS A 225 13.96 -7.81 18.52
CA LYS A 225 14.67 -9.09 18.82
C LYS A 225 15.99 -9.27 18.07
N GLY A 226 16.88 -8.29 18.13
CA GLY A 226 18.19 -8.33 17.43
C GLY A 226 18.12 -7.98 15.93
N MET A 227 16.97 -7.64 15.41
CA MET A 227 16.82 -7.06 14.07
C MET A 227 16.65 -5.55 14.17
N GLU A 228 17.23 -4.82 13.24
CA GLU A 228 17.07 -3.37 13.07
C GLU A 228 16.86 -3.05 11.59
N LEU A 229 15.75 -2.38 11.28
CA LEU A 229 15.43 -1.88 9.95
C LEU A 229 15.46 -0.35 9.99
N GLU A 230 16.32 0.24 9.18
CA GLU A 230 16.37 1.68 8.93
C GLU A 230 15.85 1.98 7.53
N VAL A 231 15.02 3.00 7.46
CA VAL A 231 14.47 3.55 6.22
C VAL A 231 14.67 5.06 6.24
N ARG A 232 15.08 5.65 5.12
CA ARG A 232 15.17 7.11 4.95
C ARG A 232 14.56 7.52 3.62
N LEU A 233 13.64 8.46 3.68
CA LEU A 233 13.20 9.21 2.51
C LEU A 233 14.28 10.23 2.18
N LEU A 234 14.85 10.20 0.98
CA LEU A 234 15.98 11.04 0.58
C LEU A 234 15.56 12.26 -0.25
N GLU A 235 14.30 12.30 -0.66
CA GLU A 235 13.73 13.43 -1.36
C GLU A 235 12.31 13.70 -0.85
N THR A 236 11.93 14.96 -0.77
CA THR A 236 10.57 15.37 -0.44
C THR A 236 9.76 15.47 -1.72
N GLY A 237 8.54 15.01 -1.68
CA GLY A 237 7.64 15.06 -2.83
C GLY A 237 6.51 14.08 -2.64
N GLY A 238 5.82 13.80 -3.72
CA GLY A 238 4.64 12.95 -3.76
C GLY A 238 3.53 13.68 -4.48
N TYR A 239 2.65 12.92 -5.05
CA TYR A 239 1.47 13.41 -5.74
C TYR A 239 0.27 13.31 -4.82
N PRO A 240 -0.65 14.29 -4.87
CA PRO A 240 -1.83 14.28 -4.03
C PRO A 240 -2.74 13.10 -4.41
N LEU A 241 -3.02 12.26 -3.43
CA LEU A 241 -3.90 11.10 -3.55
C LEU A 241 -5.08 11.27 -2.61
N LYS A 242 -6.25 10.74 -2.98
CA LYS A 242 -7.40 10.73 -2.09
C LYS A 242 -7.37 9.52 -1.18
N ALA A 243 -7.53 9.76 0.12
CA ALA A 243 -7.56 8.76 1.17
C ALA A 243 -8.88 8.81 1.96
N PRO A 244 -9.31 7.69 2.57
CA PRO A 244 -10.55 7.62 3.30
C PRO A 244 -10.45 8.30 4.68
N GLU A 245 -11.48 9.09 5.01
CA GLU A 245 -11.77 9.60 6.34
C GLU A 245 -13.24 9.32 6.65
N LEU A 246 -13.51 8.51 7.65
CA LEU A 246 -14.84 7.99 7.99
C LEU A 246 -15.60 7.40 6.77
N GLY A 247 -14.86 6.69 5.92
CA GLY A 247 -15.37 6.07 4.70
C GLY A 247 -15.56 7.02 3.51
N ASN A 248 -15.23 8.30 3.64
CA ASN A 248 -15.35 9.29 2.57
C ASN A 248 -13.95 9.64 2.02
N MET A 249 -13.79 9.75 0.70
CA MET A 249 -12.51 10.05 0.03
C MET A 249 -12.22 11.55 0.02
N VAL A 250 -12.07 12.14 1.20
CA VAL A 250 -11.89 13.59 1.37
C VAL A 250 -10.50 14.01 1.82
N ARG A 251 -9.77 13.15 2.50
CA ARG A 251 -8.41 13.45 2.94
C ARG A 251 -7.47 13.41 1.74
N THR A 252 -6.58 14.38 1.67
CA THR A 252 -5.47 14.36 0.71
C THR A 252 -4.22 13.91 1.44
N ILE A 253 -3.56 12.89 0.91
CA ILE A 253 -2.24 12.40 1.31
C ILE A 253 -1.29 12.58 0.14
N HIS A 254 0.01 12.43 0.37
CA HIS A 254 1.02 12.54 -0.68
C HIS A 254 1.75 11.21 -0.81
N GLU A 255 1.63 10.59 -1.98
CA GLU A 255 2.32 9.35 -2.32
C GLU A 255 3.29 9.58 -3.47
N SER A 256 4.49 9.03 -3.34
CA SER A 256 5.43 8.85 -4.42
C SER A 256 5.40 7.38 -4.84
N ALA A 257 5.04 7.09 -6.09
CA ALA A 257 5.15 5.72 -6.62
C ALA A 257 6.61 5.31 -6.86
N SER A 258 7.47 6.31 -7.14
CA SER A 258 8.92 6.17 -7.29
C SER A 258 9.62 7.38 -6.71
N CYS A 259 10.45 7.16 -5.68
CA CYS A 259 11.27 8.20 -5.07
C CYS A 259 12.61 7.64 -4.59
N ARG A 260 13.54 8.55 -4.27
CA ARG A 260 14.81 8.15 -3.66
C ARG A 260 14.62 7.82 -2.20
N ALA A 261 15.04 6.60 -1.83
CA ALA A 261 15.02 6.14 -0.45
C ALA A 261 16.23 5.24 -0.17
N PHE A 262 16.63 5.20 1.10
CA PHE A 262 17.67 4.33 1.61
C PHE A 262 17.07 3.31 2.55
N TYR A 263 17.56 2.07 2.46
CA TYR A 263 17.15 0.95 3.31
C TYR A 263 18.35 0.21 3.85
N ARG A 264 18.31 -0.16 5.13
CA ARG A 264 19.34 -0.97 5.78
C ARG A 264 18.71 -1.95 6.77
N LEU A 265 19.10 -3.22 6.68
CA LEU A 265 18.71 -4.25 7.62
C LEU A 265 19.95 -4.79 8.33
N HIS A 266 19.92 -4.77 9.66
CA HIS A 266 20.85 -5.50 10.51
C HIS A 266 20.14 -6.66 11.21
N ILE A 267 20.84 -7.79 11.36
CA ILE A 267 20.39 -8.93 12.16
C ILE A 267 21.56 -9.35 13.06
N GLN A 268 21.34 -9.37 14.36
CA GLN A 268 22.34 -9.66 15.39
C GLN A 268 23.61 -8.77 15.30
N GLY A 269 23.42 -7.52 14.88
CA GLY A 269 24.50 -6.55 14.69
C GLY A 269 25.22 -6.64 13.33
N GLU A 270 24.97 -7.68 12.55
CA GLU A 270 25.56 -7.83 11.22
C GLU A 270 24.68 -7.16 10.15
N SER A 271 25.32 -6.48 9.19
CA SER A 271 24.62 -5.88 8.06
C SER A 271 24.21 -6.95 7.05
N VAL A 272 22.92 -7.12 6.85
CA VAL A 272 22.34 -8.03 5.86
C VAL A 272 22.30 -7.40 4.48
N PHE A 273 21.85 -6.14 4.43
CA PHE A 273 21.93 -5.27 3.26
C PHE A 273 21.92 -3.80 3.67
N ALA A 274 22.45 -2.96 2.78
CA ALA A 274 22.28 -1.53 2.77
C ALA A 274 22.30 -1.04 1.31
N PHE A 275 21.29 -0.29 0.88
CA PHE A 275 21.22 0.21 -0.48
C PHE A 275 20.35 1.48 -0.57
N GLU A 276 20.59 2.26 -1.61
CA GLU A 276 19.71 3.31 -2.09
C GLU A 276 18.97 2.84 -3.33
N THR A 277 17.75 3.35 -3.52
CA THR A 277 16.96 3.15 -4.72
C THR A 277 16.25 4.45 -5.09
N GLU A 278 16.02 4.67 -6.37
CA GLU A 278 15.22 5.77 -6.90
C GLU A 278 13.77 5.35 -7.18
N ARG A 279 13.42 4.11 -6.79
CA ARG A 279 12.15 3.48 -7.17
C ARG A 279 11.38 2.91 -5.98
N ALA A 280 11.50 3.56 -4.83
CA ALA A 280 10.67 3.27 -3.67
C ALA A 280 9.30 3.91 -3.81
N SER A 281 8.23 3.22 -3.38
CA SER A 281 6.98 3.89 -3.05
C SER A 281 7.02 4.37 -1.62
N PHE A 282 6.51 5.57 -1.37
CA PHE A 282 6.61 6.18 -0.06
C PHE A 282 5.45 7.14 0.23
N GLU A 283 4.87 7.01 1.42
CA GLU A 283 3.95 7.96 2.04
C GLU A 283 4.53 8.38 3.39
N TYR A 284 4.62 9.67 3.66
CA TYR A 284 5.13 10.22 4.91
C TYR A 284 4.18 11.29 5.44
N GLU A 285 3.29 10.89 6.34
CA GLU A 285 2.20 11.71 6.89
C GLU A 285 2.43 12.01 8.39
N TYR A 286 3.62 12.50 8.73
CA TYR A 286 4.02 12.89 10.10
C TYR A 286 4.25 14.41 10.25
N SER A 287 3.72 15.22 9.38
CA SER A 287 3.79 16.69 9.50
C SER A 287 2.83 17.25 10.54
#